data_277f44eb3344722fab6807722937c6b3
#
_entry.id   277f44eb3344722fab6807722937c6b3
#
_cell.length_a   1.000
_cell.length_b   1.000
_cell.length_c   1.000
_cell.angle_alpha   90.00
_cell.angle_beta   90.00
_cell.angle_gamma   90.00
#
_symmetry.space_group_name_H-M   'P 1'
#
loop_
_entity.id
_entity.type
_entity.pdbx_description
1 polymer ?
#
loop_
_entity_poly.entity_id
_entity_poly.type
_entity_poly.pdbx_seq_one_letter_code
_entity_poly.pdbx_strand_id
1 'polypeptide(L)'
;MRLVVLVDNNTFIDQYYLGEPALSIYLENAGRKYLFDTGYSDVYVRNAASMKLELDKLDAVIISHGHNDHGGGLAKFLELNSTAPIYISRYGFERHFSGTEREISIPAALQDSGRFVLVDDYLKIDDELELCSCNEKKAQHFADSFGLNMLQGDELVPDDFRHEQYLTIYEKGRKVLLSGCSHKGILNLMEWLKPDVCIGGFHFMKLATCGNDEKVLQEAARELEALPAEYYTCHCTGAEQYAYLKERMTRLHYLAAGDVLEL
;
A
#
# COMPACT_ATOMS: atom_id res chain seq x y z
N MET A 1 -10.20 12.45 9.68
CA MET A 1 -8.95 11.67 9.48
C MET A 1 -7.93 12.58 8.78
N ARG A 2 -6.66 12.51 9.19
CA ARG A 2 -5.54 13.20 8.52
C ARG A 2 -4.52 12.18 8.06
N LEU A 3 -4.03 12.31 6.84
CA LEU A 3 -3.07 11.42 6.23
C LEU A 3 -1.91 12.24 5.66
N VAL A 4 -0.68 11.79 5.86
CA VAL A 4 0.55 12.43 5.35
C VAL A 4 1.37 11.37 4.61
N VAL A 5 1.68 11.61 3.34
CA VAL A 5 2.55 10.73 2.56
C VAL A 5 4.00 10.99 2.98
N LEU A 6 4.61 10.03 3.67
CA LEU A 6 6.01 10.12 4.08
C LEU A 6 6.97 9.70 2.98
N VAL A 7 6.57 8.68 2.19
CA VAL A 7 7.38 8.16 1.08
C VAL A 7 6.48 7.84 -0.10
N ASP A 8 6.89 8.27 -1.26
CA ASP A 8 6.39 7.91 -2.58
C ASP A 8 7.56 7.91 -3.58
N ASN A 9 7.36 7.34 -4.76
CA ASN A 9 8.32 7.39 -5.87
C ASN A 9 8.64 8.82 -6.31
N ASN A 10 7.72 9.75 -6.06
CA ASN A 10 7.78 11.13 -6.49
C ASN A 10 7.71 12.10 -5.31
N THR A 11 8.36 13.24 -5.47
CA THR A 11 8.28 14.40 -4.58
C THR A 11 8.19 15.67 -5.40
N PHE A 12 7.60 16.73 -4.84
CA PHE A 12 7.53 18.02 -5.53
C PHE A 12 8.87 18.76 -5.46
N ILE A 13 9.20 19.50 -6.53
CA ILE A 13 10.48 20.19 -6.67
C ILE A 13 10.67 21.33 -5.65
N ASP A 14 9.61 21.89 -5.13
CA ASP A 14 9.58 22.97 -4.15
C ASP A 14 9.50 22.47 -2.70
N GLN A 15 9.40 21.15 -2.51
CA GLN A 15 9.39 20.51 -1.20
C GLN A 15 10.66 19.70 -1.01
N TYR A 16 11.39 19.97 0.08
CA TYR A 16 12.67 19.29 0.36
C TYR A 16 12.49 17.93 1.03
N TYR A 17 11.53 17.13 0.53
CA TYR A 17 11.34 15.75 0.97
C TYR A 17 12.05 14.79 0.06
N LEU A 18 12.41 13.63 0.60
CA LEU A 18 13.08 12.57 -0.13
C LEU A 18 12.04 11.63 -0.74
N GLY A 19 12.23 11.25 -2.00
CA GLY A 19 11.51 10.16 -2.65
C GLY A 19 12.38 8.90 -2.70
N GLU A 20 11.72 7.76 -2.70
CA GLU A 20 12.32 6.46 -3.06
C GLU A 20 11.23 5.58 -3.68
N PRO A 21 11.57 4.54 -4.47
CA PRO A 21 10.57 3.64 -5.06
C PRO A 21 9.94 2.75 -3.97
N ALA A 22 9.05 3.33 -3.19
CA ALA A 22 8.47 2.74 -1.98
C ALA A 22 7.22 3.51 -1.53
N LEU A 23 6.50 3.00 -0.55
CA LEU A 23 5.35 3.67 0.07
C LEU A 23 5.46 3.72 1.59
N SER A 24 5.15 4.88 2.17
CA SER A 24 4.90 5.03 3.61
C SER A 24 3.94 6.19 3.85
N ILE A 25 2.91 5.94 4.64
CA ILE A 25 1.85 6.90 4.93
C ILE A 25 1.65 6.99 6.45
N TYR A 26 1.80 8.19 7.00
CA TYR A 26 1.41 8.50 8.37
C TYR A 26 -0.07 8.86 8.42
N LEU A 27 -0.79 8.35 9.42
CA LEU A 27 -2.23 8.47 9.55
C LEU A 27 -2.60 8.88 10.97
N GLU A 28 -3.49 9.87 11.09
CA GLU A 28 -4.17 10.23 12.34
C GLU A 28 -5.68 10.01 12.20
N ASN A 29 -6.26 9.20 13.07
CA ASN A 29 -7.69 8.95 13.13
C ASN A 29 -8.16 8.81 14.58
N ALA A 30 -9.26 9.48 14.94
CA ALA A 30 -9.86 9.42 16.28
C ALA A 30 -8.87 9.65 17.44
N GLY A 31 -7.85 10.49 17.24
CA GLY A 31 -6.83 10.81 18.23
C GLY A 31 -5.70 9.76 18.34
N ARG A 32 -5.72 8.73 17.51
CA ARG A 32 -4.67 7.71 17.39
C ARG A 32 -3.80 7.96 16.17
N LYS A 33 -2.55 7.48 16.22
CA LYS A 33 -1.52 7.66 15.21
C LYS A 33 -1.04 6.33 14.69
N TYR A 34 -1.04 6.18 13.38
CA TYR A 34 -0.64 4.93 12.72
C TYR A 34 0.39 5.19 11.62
N LEU A 35 1.14 4.16 11.28
CA LEU A 35 1.96 4.13 10.08
C LEU A 35 1.47 2.99 9.18
N PHE A 36 1.15 3.31 7.94
CA PHE A 36 0.83 2.35 6.90
C PHE A 36 2.03 2.25 5.97
N ASP A 37 2.70 1.10 5.99
CA ASP A 37 3.98 0.80 5.38
C ASP A 37 5.16 1.66 5.88
N THR A 38 6.37 1.14 5.73
CA THR A 38 7.61 1.77 6.24
C THR A 38 8.59 2.15 5.15
N GLY A 39 8.18 2.03 3.88
CA GLY A 39 9.08 2.28 2.76
C GLY A 39 10.17 1.21 2.61
N TYR A 40 11.15 1.53 1.78
CA TYR A 40 12.28 0.65 1.50
C TYR A 40 13.45 0.85 2.49
N SER A 41 13.65 2.08 2.96
CA SER A 41 14.80 2.45 3.80
C SER A 41 14.39 3.29 5.02
N ASP A 42 15.27 4.15 5.52
CA ASP A 42 15.00 5.12 6.58
C ASP A 42 14.43 6.46 6.08
N VAL A 43 14.11 6.58 4.80
CA VAL A 43 13.61 7.82 4.18
C VAL A 43 12.34 8.30 4.89
N TYR A 44 11.41 7.40 5.24
CA TYR A 44 10.19 7.76 5.97
C TYR A 44 10.50 8.43 7.34
N VAL A 45 11.56 8.00 8.04
CA VAL A 45 11.99 8.61 9.32
C VAL A 45 12.51 10.02 9.10
N ARG A 46 13.33 10.21 8.08
CA ARG A 46 13.92 11.51 7.73
C ARG A 46 12.84 12.51 7.31
N ASN A 47 11.91 12.06 6.49
CA ASN A 47 10.78 12.88 6.07
C ASN A 47 9.84 13.20 7.24
N ALA A 48 9.51 12.23 8.08
CA ALA A 48 8.71 12.45 9.29
C ALA A 48 9.35 13.48 10.21
N ALA A 49 10.68 13.41 10.42
CA ALA A 49 11.42 14.39 11.22
C ALA A 49 11.32 15.81 10.62
N SER A 50 11.45 15.93 9.29
CA SER A 50 11.30 17.21 8.57
C SER A 50 9.88 17.78 8.67
N MET A 51 8.87 16.90 8.72
CA MET A 51 7.45 17.24 8.88
C MET A 51 7.03 17.39 10.35
N LYS A 52 7.96 17.17 11.30
CA LYS A 52 7.72 17.22 12.76
C LYS A 52 6.68 16.21 13.23
N LEU A 53 6.66 15.03 12.62
CA LEU A 53 5.82 13.90 13.02
C LEU A 53 6.58 12.96 13.95
N GLU A 54 5.91 12.49 14.99
CA GLU A 54 6.52 11.70 16.08
C GLU A 54 6.25 10.20 15.87
N LEU A 55 7.19 9.48 15.23
CA LEU A 55 7.06 8.05 14.96
C LEU A 55 7.30 7.16 16.19
N ASP A 56 7.91 7.69 17.25
CA ASP A 56 8.08 7.02 18.53
C ASP A 56 6.78 6.92 19.35
N LYS A 57 5.75 7.68 18.96
CA LYS A 57 4.44 7.75 19.63
C LYS A 57 3.30 7.16 18.80
N LEU A 58 3.60 6.26 17.89
CA LEU A 58 2.56 5.58 17.11
C LEU A 58 1.82 4.54 17.97
N ASP A 59 0.52 4.42 17.74
CA ASP A 59 -0.34 3.40 18.34
C ASP A 59 -0.20 2.04 17.66
N ALA A 60 0.06 2.02 16.34
CA ALA A 60 0.33 0.81 15.59
C ALA A 60 1.00 1.08 14.23
N VAL A 61 1.59 0.03 13.65
CA VAL A 61 2.04 -0.02 12.25
C VAL A 61 1.26 -1.09 11.52
N ILE A 62 0.88 -0.83 10.30
CA ILE A 62 0.22 -1.76 9.40
C ILE A 62 1.12 -1.95 8.17
N ILE A 63 1.48 -3.18 7.86
CA ILE A 63 2.22 -3.52 6.64
C ILE A 63 1.25 -4.12 5.64
N SER A 64 1.14 -3.48 4.49
CA SER A 64 0.20 -3.86 3.44
C SER A 64 0.51 -5.23 2.84
N HIS A 65 1.80 -5.55 2.64
CA HIS A 65 2.24 -6.83 2.09
C HIS A 65 3.74 -7.08 2.28
N GLY A 66 4.21 -8.26 1.91
CA GLY A 66 5.54 -8.78 2.23
C GLY A 66 6.70 -8.28 1.35
N HIS A 67 6.53 -7.22 0.53
CA HIS A 67 7.61 -6.68 -0.29
C HIS A 67 8.43 -5.63 0.48
N ASN A 68 9.73 -5.56 0.17
CA ASN A 68 10.68 -4.71 0.89
C ASN A 68 10.54 -3.21 0.62
N ASP A 69 9.88 -2.80 -0.44
CA ASP A 69 9.51 -1.40 -0.69
C ASP A 69 8.32 -0.91 0.16
N HIS A 70 7.72 -1.82 0.96
CA HIS A 70 6.68 -1.51 1.95
C HIS A 70 7.12 -1.82 3.39
N GLY A 71 7.94 -2.86 3.57
CA GLY A 71 8.40 -3.30 4.89
C GLY A 71 9.91 -3.19 5.12
N GLY A 72 10.69 -2.64 4.19
CA GLY A 72 12.15 -2.54 4.30
C GLY A 72 12.62 -1.65 5.44
N GLY A 73 11.85 -0.62 5.78
CA GLY A 73 12.13 0.29 6.90
C GLY A 73 11.82 -0.28 8.29
N LEU A 74 11.26 -1.50 8.40
CA LEU A 74 10.83 -2.09 9.69
C LEU A 74 11.97 -2.23 10.71
N ALA A 75 13.18 -2.60 10.28
CA ALA A 75 14.32 -2.68 11.17
C ALA A 75 14.56 -1.34 11.87
N LYS A 76 14.49 -0.24 11.11
CA LYS A 76 14.63 1.11 11.65
C LYS A 76 13.47 1.51 12.56
N PHE A 77 12.26 1.08 12.24
CA PHE A 77 11.09 1.31 13.10
C PHE A 77 11.25 0.63 14.47
N LEU A 78 11.71 -0.61 14.49
CA LEU A 78 11.94 -1.36 15.75
C LEU A 78 12.98 -0.70 16.68
N GLU A 79 13.95 0.04 16.12
CA GLU A 79 14.90 0.84 16.90
C GLU A 79 14.24 2.09 17.49
N LEU A 80 13.31 2.73 16.78
CA LEU A 80 12.70 4.01 17.14
C LEU A 80 11.53 3.87 18.10
N ASN A 81 10.73 2.84 17.91
CA ASN A 81 9.50 2.61 18.67
C ASN A 81 9.53 1.24 19.33
N SER A 82 9.44 1.20 20.65
CA SER A 82 9.54 -0.04 21.44
C SER A 82 8.20 -0.66 21.83
N THR A 83 7.06 -0.04 21.50
CA THR A 83 5.74 -0.42 22.04
C THR A 83 4.68 -0.72 21.00
N ALA A 84 4.61 0.02 19.90
CA ALA A 84 3.52 -0.11 18.92
C ALA A 84 3.50 -1.52 18.27
N PRO A 85 2.38 -2.24 18.24
CA PRO A 85 2.24 -3.49 17.53
C PRO A 85 2.38 -3.25 16.01
N ILE A 86 2.86 -4.27 15.30
CA ILE A 86 3.02 -4.26 13.85
C ILE A 86 2.11 -5.33 13.26
N TYR A 87 1.05 -4.92 12.59
CA TYR A 87 0.11 -5.82 11.93
C TYR A 87 0.60 -6.17 10.53
N ILE A 88 0.80 -7.44 10.26
CA ILE A 88 1.25 -7.96 8.97
C ILE A 88 0.51 -9.26 8.65
N SER A 89 0.24 -9.53 7.37
CA SER A 89 -0.28 -10.83 6.97
C SER A 89 0.59 -11.97 7.50
N ARG A 90 0.00 -13.08 7.91
CA ARG A 90 0.74 -14.29 8.32
C ARG A 90 1.72 -14.80 7.25
N TYR A 91 1.47 -14.45 5.99
CA TYR A 91 2.31 -14.77 4.84
C TYR A 91 3.34 -13.68 4.51
N GLY A 92 3.35 -12.55 5.24
CA GLY A 92 4.15 -11.37 4.94
C GLY A 92 5.68 -11.55 5.05
N PHE A 93 6.13 -12.66 5.64
CA PHE A 93 7.56 -13.01 5.74
C PHE A 93 7.96 -14.15 4.82
N GLU A 94 7.08 -14.60 3.93
CA GLU A 94 7.45 -15.53 2.88
C GLU A 94 8.44 -14.90 1.91
N ARG A 95 9.13 -15.72 1.14
CA ARG A 95 10.16 -15.21 0.21
C ARG A 95 9.53 -14.84 -1.12
N HIS A 96 9.75 -13.58 -1.52
CA HIS A 96 9.23 -12.98 -2.74
C HIS A 96 10.38 -12.49 -3.62
N PHE A 97 10.19 -12.57 -4.94
CA PHE A 97 11.21 -12.24 -5.92
C PHE A 97 10.65 -11.40 -7.06
N SER A 98 11.46 -10.46 -7.56
CA SER A 98 11.22 -9.78 -8.82
C SER A 98 12.05 -10.47 -9.90
N GLY A 99 11.40 -11.13 -10.84
CA GLY A 99 12.05 -12.11 -11.72
C GLY A 99 12.49 -13.34 -10.93
N THR A 100 13.62 -13.93 -11.29
CA THR A 100 14.14 -15.17 -10.68
C THR A 100 15.32 -14.94 -9.73
N GLU A 101 15.91 -13.75 -9.73
CA GLU A 101 17.19 -13.50 -9.04
C GLU A 101 17.09 -12.48 -7.91
N ARG A 102 16.23 -11.47 -8.06
CA ARG A 102 16.15 -10.38 -7.10
C ARG A 102 15.12 -10.68 -6.00
N GLU A 103 15.61 -11.05 -4.83
CA GLU A 103 14.76 -11.17 -3.64
C GLU A 103 14.27 -9.79 -3.17
N ILE A 104 12.96 -9.71 -2.89
CA ILE A 104 12.27 -8.49 -2.46
C ILE A 104 11.48 -8.71 -1.16
N SER A 105 11.85 -9.72 -0.39
CA SER A 105 11.17 -10.09 0.86
C SER A 105 11.48 -9.13 2.01
N ILE A 106 10.59 -9.08 2.98
CA ILE A 106 10.87 -8.54 4.31
C ILE A 106 11.73 -9.58 5.06
N PRO A 107 12.85 -9.18 5.72
CA PRO A 107 13.71 -10.13 6.42
C PRO A 107 12.96 -10.89 7.52
N ALA A 108 12.88 -12.21 7.42
CA ALA A 108 12.15 -13.07 8.35
C ALA A 108 12.67 -12.97 9.81
N ALA A 109 13.97 -12.69 10.01
CA ALA A 109 14.56 -12.51 11.34
C ALA A 109 13.92 -11.37 12.16
N LEU A 110 13.21 -10.43 11.54
CA LEU A 110 12.49 -9.37 12.25
C LEU A 110 11.34 -9.90 13.12
N GLN A 111 10.80 -11.09 12.79
CA GLN A 111 9.75 -11.73 13.58
C GLN A 111 10.18 -11.97 15.05
N ASP A 112 11.46 -12.19 15.31
CA ASP A 112 12.01 -12.47 16.64
C ASP A 112 11.88 -11.26 17.59
N SER A 113 11.54 -10.08 17.09
CA SER A 113 11.30 -8.89 17.91
C SER A 113 10.08 -9.03 18.85
N GLY A 114 9.19 -9.97 18.62
CA GLY A 114 7.96 -10.17 19.39
C GLY A 114 6.91 -9.05 19.22
N ARG A 115 7.08 -8.16 18.21
CA ARG A 115 6.22 -7.00 17.97
C ARG A 115 5.14 -7.25 16.92
N PHE A 116 5.25 -8.35 16.16
CA PHE A 116 4.36 -8.63 15.06
C PHE A 116 3.09 -9.33 15.50
N VAL A 117 1.97 -8.80 15.04
CA VAL A 117 0.65 -9.42 15.08
C VAL A 117 0.39 -9.99 13.70
N LEU A 118 0.47 -11.32 13.58
CA LEU A 118 0.21 -12.01 12.33
C LEU A 118 -1.29 -12.06 12.08
N VAL A 119 -1.70 -11.43 10.99
CA VAL A 119 -3.11 -11.33 10.60
C VAL A 119 -3.43 -12.48 9.66
N ASP A 120 -4.51 -13.19 9.95
CA ASP A 120 -5.14 -14.13 9.03
C ASP A 120 -5.91 -13.38 7.93
N ASP A 121 -7.00 -13.91 7.42
CA ASP A 121 -7.74 -13.27 6.34
C ASP A 121 -8.54 -12.03 6.78
N TYR A 122 -8.83 -11.91 8.08
CA TYR A 122 -9.56 -10.77 8.64
C TYR A 122 -9.16 -10.52 10.09
N LEU A 123 -9.05 -9.23 10.44
CA LEU A 123 -8.87 -8.77 11.82
C LEU A 123 -9.58 -7.43 12.02
N LYS A 124 -10.50 -7.37 12.99
CA LYS A 124 -11.02 -6.11 13.51
C LYS A 124 -10.04 -5.59 14.58
N ILE A 125 -9.35 -4.48 14.28
CA ILE A 125 -8.40 -3.86 15.22
C ILE A 125 -9.19 -3.13 16.33
N ASP A 126 -10.19 -2.33 15.92
CA ASP A 126 -11.13 -1.63 16.80
C ASP A 126 -12.45 -1.33 16.05
N ASP A 127 -13.28 -0.42 16.58
CA ASP A 127 -14.57 -0.11 15.95
C ASP A 127 -14.47 0.68 14.66
N GLU A 128 -13.29 1.25 14.35
CA GLU A 128 -13.04 2.09 13.18
C GLU A 128 -12.10 1.45 12.18
N LEU A 129 -11.26 0.48 12.59
CA LEU A 129 -10.19 -0.10 11.78
C LEU A 129 -10.34 -1.61 11.60
N GLU A 130 -10.32 -2.04 10.36
CA GLU A 130 -10.35 -3.46 9.97
C GLU A 130 -9.26 -3.77 8.94
N LEU A 131 -8.68 -4.97 9.05
CA LEU A 131 -7.76 -5.54 8.06
C LEU A 131 -8.43 -6.73 7.39
N CYS A 132 -8.28 -6.84 6.07
CA CYS A 132 -8.70 -8.02 5.32
C CYS A 132 -7.73 -8.32 4.18
N SER A 133 -7.53 -9.62 3.89
CA SER A 133 -6.69 -10.08 2.78
C SER A 133 -7.49 -10.27 1.49
N CYS A 134 -8.77 -10.59 1.60
CA CYS A 134 -9.63 -11.05 0.49
C CYS A 134 -9.10 -12.32 -0.20
N ASN A 135 -8.34 -13.18 0.48
CA ASN A 135 -7.77 -14.39 -0.11
C ASN A 135 -8.83 -15.40 -0.57
N GLU A 136 -10.01 -15.41 0.07
CA GLU A 136 -11.13 -16.25 -0.31
C GLU A 136 -11.91 -15.74 -1.53
N LYS A 137 -11.64 -14.50 -1.97
CA LYS A 137 -12.31 -13.90 -3.12
C LYS A 137 -11.70 -14.37 -4.42
N LYS A 138 -12.53 -14.53 -5.43
CA LYS A 138 -12.08 -14.85 -6.78
C LYS A 138 -12.03 -13.59 -7.62
N ALA A 139 -10.84 -13.28 -8.16
CA ALA A 139 -10.66 -12.16 -9.09
C ALA A 139 -11.50 -12.36 -10.36
N GLN A 140 -12.18 -11.30 -10.79
CA GLN A 140 -12.98 -11.24 -12.01
C GLN A 140 -12.43 -10.21 -13.01
N HIS A 141 -11.62 -9.27 -12.51
CA HIS A 141 -10.97 -8.22 -13.28
C HIS A 141 -9.47 -8.48 -13.40
N PHE A 142 -8.82 -7.68 -14.23
CA PHE A 142 -7.38 -7.77 -14.49
C PHE A 142 -6.57 -7.73 -13.20
N ALA A 143 -5.70 -8.70 -13.06
CA ALA A 143 -4.62 -8.78 -12.09
C ALA A 143 -3.47 -9.56 -12.72
N ASP A 144 -2.25 -9.08 -12.61
CA ASP A 144 -1.07 -9.70 -13.17
C ASP A 144 0.08 -9.62 -12.17
N SER A 145 0.86 -10.68 -12.05
CA SER A 145 2.05 -10.69 -11.20
C SER A 145 3.19 -9.85 -11.77
N PHE A 146 3.16 -9.54 -13.06
CA PHE A 146 4.19 -8.80 -13.77
C PHE A 146 5.61 -9.35 -13.55
N GLY A 147 5.73 -10.68 -13.41
CA GLY A 147 6.98 -11.37 -13.14
C GLY A 147 7.43 -11.30 -11.67
N LEU A 148 6.53 -10.94 -10.76
CA LEU A 148 6.73 -11.18 -9.34
C LEU A 148 6.47 -12.65 -9.04
N ASN A 149 7.35 -13.24 -8.23
CA ASN A 149 7.30 -14.65 -7.89
C ASN A 149 7.41 -14.83 -6.36
N MET A 150 6.88 -15.94 -5.88
CA MET A 150 7.04 -16.41 -4.51
C MET A 150 7.78 -17.74 -4.49
N LEU A 151 8.48 -18.02 -3.39
CA LEU A 151 9.10 -19.33 -3.19
C LEU A 151 8.09 -20.29 -2.55
N GLN A 152 7.77 -21.39 -3.26
CA GLN A 152 6.92 -22.45 -2.73
C GLN A 152 7.74 -23.75 -2.66
N GLY A 153 8.13 -24.14 -1.45
CA GLY A 153 9.15 -25.18 -1.27
C GLY A 153 10.48 -24.68 -1.84
N ASP A 154 11.03 -25.38 -2.84
CA ASP A 154 12.27 -25.03 -3.53
C ASP A 154 12.03 -24.44 -4.93
N GLU A 155 10.78 -24.19 -5.32
CA GLU A 155 10.42 -23.69 -6.63
C GLU A 155 9.91 -22.25 -6.58
N LEU A 156 10.32 -21.44 -7.58
CA LEU A 156 9.73 -20.11 -7.81
C LEU A 156 8.47 -20.29 -8.67
N VAL A 157 7.36 -19.82 -8.14
CA VAL A 157 6.06 -19.76 -8.82
C VAL A 157 5.57 -18.31 -8.91
N PRO A 158 4.69 -17.97 -9.85
CA PRO A 158 4.07 -16.64 -9.84
C PRO A 158 3.46 -16.33 -8.48
N ASP A 159 3.70 -15.10 -7.99
CA ASP A 159 3.18 -14.67 -6.70
C ASP A 159 1.64 -14.64 -6.74
N ASP A 160 0.99 -15.28 -5.78
CA ASP A 160 -0.46 -15.30 -5.62
C ASP A 160 -0.97 -14.15 -4.74
N PHE A 161 -0.05 -13.36 -4.20
CA PHE A 161 -0.30 -12.19 -3.34
C PHE A 161 -1.15 -12.50 -2.10
N ARG A 162 -1.13 -13.74 -1.59
CA ARG A 162 -1.82 -14.10 -0.33
C ARG A 162 -1.33 -13.32 0.87
N HIS A 163 -0.14 -12.74 0.78
CA HIS A 163 0.47 -11.88 1.79
C HIS A 163 -0.05 -10.43 1.76
N GLU A 164 -0.86 -10.04 0.75
CA GLU A 164 -1.42 -8.70 0.65
C GLU A 164 -2.67 -8.56 1.52
N GLN A 165 -2.73 -7.50 2.31
CA GLN A 165 -3.87 -7.10 3.14
C GLN A 165 -4.19 -5.62 2.98
N TYR A 166 -5.42 -5.25 3.26
CA TYR A 166 -5.98 -3.93 3.04
C TYR A 166 -6.51 -3.39 4.36
N LEU A 167 -6.22 -2.10 4.63
CA LEU A 167 -6.76 -1.40 5.78
C LEU A 167 -8.05 -0.67 5.39
N THR A 168 -9.14 -0.99 6.06
CA THR A 168 -10.40 -0.24 5.98
C THR A 168 -10.54 0.62 7.22
N ILE A 169 -10.88 1.91 7.03
CA ILE A 169 -11.13 2.88 8.09
C ILE A 169 -12.54 3.44 7.92
N TYR A 170 -13.31 3.41 9.00
CA TYR A 170 -14.64 4.01 9.04
C TYR A 170 -14.54 5.41 9.66
N GLU A 171 -14.69 6.44 8.83
CA GLU A 171 -14.56 7.85 9.22
C GLU A 171 -15.83 8.63 8.87
N LYS A 172 -16.55 9.14 9.88
CA LYS A 172 -17.79 9.96 9.70
C LYS A 172 -18.81 9.33 8.75
N GLY A 173 -19.00 8.03 8.83
CA GLY A 173 -19.93 7.27 7.99
C GLY A 173 -19.41 6.95 6.59
N ARG A 174 -18.16 7.27 6.27
CA ARG A 174 -17.48 6.92 5.02
C ARG A 174 -16.54 5.75 5.25
N LYS A 175 -16.43 4.89 4.25
CA LYS A 175 -15.48 3.77 4.21
C LYS A 175 -14.26 4.16 3.40
N VAL A 176 -13.11 4.29 4.05
CA VAL A 176 -11.83 4.62 3.44
C VAL A 176 -10.97 3.36 3.38
N LEU A 177 -10.50 3.02 2.18
CA LEU A 177 -9.62 1.89 1.92
C LEU A 177 -8.19 2.38 1.69
N LEU A 178 -7.22 1.84 2.44
CA LEU A 178 -5.80 1.96 2.11
C LEU A 178 -5.30 0.62 1.55
N SER A 179 -4.70 0.71 0.36
CA SER A 179 -4.02 -0.41 -0.31
C SER A 179 -2.57 -0.02 -0.61
N GLY A 180 -1.61 -0.93 -0.39
CA GLY A 180 -0.22 -0.69 -0.76
C GLY A 180 -0.08 -0.61 -2.27
N CYS A 181 -0.20 -1.75 -2.93
CA CYS A 181 -0.03 -1.91 -4.38
C CYS A 181 -1.27 -2.36 -5.14
N SER A 182 -2.27 -2.93 -4.49
CA SER A 182 -3.44 -3.53 -5.15
C SER A 182 -3.08 -4.65 -6.14
N HIS A 183 -2.16 -5.54 -5.74
CA HIS A 183 -1.71 -6.65 -6.59
C HIS A 183 -2.85 -7.57 -7.03
N LYS A 184 -3.89 -7.73 -6.21
CA LYS A 184 -5.09 -8.50 -6.57
C LYS A 184 -6.01 -7.77 -7.56
N GLY A 185 -5.57 -6.61 -8.07
CA GLY A 185 -6.29 -5.78 -9.04
C GLY A 185 -7.23 -4.77 -8.38
N ILE A 186 -7.04 -3.48 -8.70
CA ILE A 186 -7.83 -2.40 -8.09
C ILE A 186 -9.34 -2.55 -8.33
N LEU A 187 -9.78 -3.01 -9.49
CA LEU A 187 -11.20 -3.23 -9.78
C LEU A 187 -11.80 -4.34 -8.91
N ASN A 188 -11.04 -5.41 -8.67
CA ASN A 188 -11.45 -6.48 -7.77
C ASN A 188 -11.64 -5.95 -6.34
N LEU A 189 -10.71 -5.12 -5.86
CA LEU A 189 -10.79 -4.52 -4.52
C LEU A 189 -12.01 -3.61 -4.39
N MET A 190 -12.27 -2.77 -5.39
CA MET A 190 -13.44 -1.88 -5.41
C MET A 190 -14.75 -2.67 -5.39
N GLU A 191 -14.83 -3.79 -6.11
CA GLU A 191 -16.00 -4.67 -6.11
C GLU A 191 -16.21 -5.36 -4.75
N TRP A 192 -15.12 -5.91 -4.17
CA TRP A 192 -15.20 -6.69 -2.93
C TRP A 192 -15.42 -5.82 -1.69
N LEU A 193 -14.75 -4.67 -1.62
CA LEU A 193 -14.71 -3.85 -0.42
C LEU A 193 -15.64 -2.63 -0.48
N LYS A 194 -15.99 -2.15 -1.66
CA LYS A 194 -16.92 -1.02 -1.91
C LYS A 194 -16.62 0.20 -1.04
N PRO A 195 -15.40 0.76 -1.08
CA PRO A 195 -15.08 1.95 -0.34
C PRO A 195 -15.66 3.22 -0.98
N ASP A 196 -15.86 4.28 -0.18
CA ASP A 196 -16.18 5.62 -0.65
C ASP A 196 -14.92 6.39 -1.07
N VAL A 197 -13.77 6.02 -0.49
CA VAL A 197 -12.45 6.57 -0.81
C VAL A 197 -11.44 5.44 -0.89
N CYS A 198 -10.63 5.41 -1.96
CA CYS A 198 -9.54 4.46 -2.14
C CYS A 198 -8.21 5.20 -2.24
N ILE A 199 -7.23 4.80 -1.42
CA ILE A 199 -5.92 5.43 -1.32
C ILE A 199 -4.84 4.37 -1.52
N GLY A 200 -3.87 4.61 -2.43
CA GLY A 200 -2.74 3.73 -2.68
C GLY A 200 -2.44 3.44 -4.14
N GLY A 201 -1.54 2.50 -4.39
CA GLY A 201 -1.10 2.12 -5.74
C GLY A 201 -2.08 1.20 -6.46
N PHE A 202 -2.20 1.34 -7.78
CA PHE A 202 -3.04 0.50 -8.64
C PHE A 202 -2.27 -0.57 -9.41
N HIS A 203 -0.97 -0.64 -9.20
CA HIS A 203 -0.04 -1.59 -9.82
C HIS A 203 -0.04 -1.58 -11.36
N PHE A 204 -0.18 -0.40 -11.98
CA PHE A 204 -0.24 -0.25 -13.44
C PHE A 204 1.08 0.20 -14.08
N MET A 205 2.13 0.49 -13.29
CA MET A 205 3.37 1.09 -13.78
C MET A 205 4.09 0.28 -14.87
N LYS A 206 3.80 -1.00 -15.01
CA LYS A 206 4.38 -1.86 -16.07
C LYS A 206 3.52 -1.96 -17.32
N LEU A 207 2.30 -1.41 -17.32
CA LEU A 207 1.45 -1.36 -18.51
C LEU A 207 1.88 -0.20 -19.41
N ALA A 208 1.96 -0.46 -20.72
CA ALA A 208 2.13 0.61 -21.69
C ALA A 208 0.81 1.40 -21.86
N THR A 209 0.91 2.72 -22.05
CA THR A 209 -0.25 3.59 -22.30
C THR A 209 -0.74 3.53 -23.77
N CYS A 210 -0.29 2.55 -24.53
CA CYS A 210 -0.66 2.31 -25.92
C CYS A 210 -0.68 0.80 -26.23
N GLY A 211 -1.30 0.44 -27.36
CA GLY A 211 -1.34 -0.95 -27.83
C GLY A 211 -2.30 -1.84 -27.04
N ASN A 212 -1.88 -3.05 -26.69
CA ASN A 212 -2.76 -4.01 -26.00
C ASN A 212 -3.00 -3.64 -24.54
N ASP A 213 -1.98 -3.11 -23.86
CA ASP A 213 -2.06 -2.75 -22.42
C ASP A 213 -3.00 -1.55 -22.21
N GLU A 214 -3.12 -0.67 -23.23
CA GLU A 214 -4.04 0.46 -23.19
C GLU A 214 -5.48 0.03 -22.91
N LYS A 215 -5.90 -1.13 -23.39
CA LYS A 215 -7.26 -1.65 -23.17
C LYS A 215 -7.53 -1.91 -21.68
N VAL A 216 -6.52 -2.39 -20.96
CA VAL A 216 -6.61 -2.58 -19.50
C VAL A 216 -6.80 -1.25 -18.79
N LEU A 217 -6.02 -0.24 -19.18
CA LEU A 217 -6.12 1.11 -18.62
C LEU A 217 -7.45 1.80 -18.96
N GLN A 218 -7.96 1.61 -20.19
CA GLN A 218 -9.27 2.12 -20.62
C GLN A 218 -10.40 1.49 -19.82
N GLU A 219 -10.36 0.17 -19.65
CA GLU A 219 -11.36 -0.55 -18.86
C GLU A 219 -11.32 -0.10 -17.40
N ALA A 220 -10.13 -0.04 -16.80
CA ALA A 220 -9.95 0.43 -15.44
C ALA A 220 -10.50 1.85 -15.25
N ALA A 221 -10.15 2.80 -16.13
CA ALA A 221 -10.66 4.16 -16.07
C ALA A 221 -12.19 4.22 -16.14
N ARG A 222 -12.79 3.48 -17.07
CA ARG A 222 -14.25 3.42 -17.27
C ARG A 222 -14.97 2.87 -16.04
N GLU A 223 -14.50 1.75 -15.51
CA GLU A 223 -15.14 1.08 -14.38
C GLU A 223 -14.97 1.88 -13.08
N LEU A 224 -13.77 2.42 -12.82
CA LEU A 224 -13.52 3.25 -11.64
C LEU A 224 -14.32 4.56 -11.68
N GLU A 225 -14.41 5.22 -12.85
CA GLU A 225 -15.20 6.47 -12.99
C GLU A 225 -16.70 6.23 -12.80
N ALA A 226 -17.19 5.02 -13.12
CA ALA A 226 -18.60 4.67 -12.93
C ALA A 226 -18.98 4.49 -11.43
N LEU A 227 -18.00 4.24 -10.55
CA LEU A 227 -18.24 4.07 -9.12
C LEU A 227 -18.29 5.44 -8.41
N PRO A 228 -19.15 5.62 -7.39
CA PRO A 228 -19.25 6.89 -6.65
C PRO A 228 -18.16 7.01 -5.58
N ALA A 229 -16.89 6.80 -5.95
CA ALA A 229 -15.75 6.82 -5.05
C ALA A 229 -14.71 7.87 -5.44
N GLU A 230 -13.97 8.40 -4.46
CA GLU A 230 -12.78 9.23 -4.66
C GLU A 230 -11.53 8.37 -4.64
N TYR A 231 -10.58 8.68 -5.51
CA TYR A 231 -9.34 7.91 -5.67
C TYR A 231 -8.13 8.81 -5.46
N TYR A 232 -7.24 8.38 -4.56
CA TYR A 232 -5.95 9.01 -4.32
C TYR A 232 -4.86 7.98 -4.60
N THR A 233 -4.18 8.12 -5.71
CA THR A 233 -3.22 7.12 -6.16
C THR A 233 -1.78 7.62 -6.11
N CYS A 234 -0.82 6.68 -6.06
CA CYS A 234 0.60 6.96 -5.87
C CYS A 234 1.45 5.75 -6.30
N HIS A 235 2.72 5.78 -5.98
CA HIS A 235 3.67 4.67 -5.97
C HIS A 235 3.62 3.81 -7.26
N CYS A 236 3.15 2.56 -7.16
CA CYS A 236 3.17 1.59 -8.25
C CYS A 236 2.10 1.81 -9.34
N THR A 237 1.28 2.86 -9.25
CA THR A 237 0.40 3.24 -10.35
C THR A 237 1.20 3.71 -11.56
N GLY A 238 2.31 4.41 -11.33
CA GLY A 238 3.15 4.97 -12.39
C GLY A 238 2.65 6.34 -12.86
N ALA A 239 3.57 7.26 -13.14
CA ALA A 239 3.24 8.63 -13.54
C ALA A 239 2.56 8.72 -14.91
N GLU A 240 3.01 7.92 -15.89
CA GLU A 240 2.41 7.88 -17.22
C GLU A 240 0.99 7.29 -17.18
N GLN A 241 0.81 6.21 -16.41
CA GLN A 241 -0.48 5.56 -16.24
C GLN A 241 -1.44 6.46 -15.47
N TYR A 242 -0.97 7.16 -14.43
CA TYR A 242 -1.77 8.18 -13.76
C TYR A 242 -2.22 9.28 -14.73
N ALA A 243 -1.32 9.83 -15.55
CA ALA A 243 -1.67 10.86 -16.53
C ALA A 243 -2.75 10.36 -17.50
N TYR A 244 -2.60 9.12 -18.01
CA TYR A 244 -3.55 8.47 -18.88
C TYR A 244 -4.95 8.31 -18.25
N LEU A 245 -4.97 7.84 -16.98
CA LEU A 245 -6.22 7.66 -16.23
C LEU A 245 -6.86 9.01 -15.89
N LYS A 246 -6.07 10.03 -15.51
CA LYS A 246 -6.54 11.36 -15.11
C LYS A 246 -7.30 12.08 -16.22
N GLU A 247 -6.92 11.88 -17.49
CA GLU A 247 -7.66 12.41 -18.63
C GLU A 247 -9.08 11.82 -18.76
N ARG A 248 -9.35 10.67 -18.12
CA ARG A 248 -10.58 9.87 -18.24
C ARG A 248 -11.37 9.79 -16.94
N MET A 249 -10.76 10.21 -15.83
CA MET A 249 -11.34 10.11 -14.48
C MET A 249 -11.37 11.49 -13.83
N THR A 250 -12.53 11.91 -13.36
CA THR A 250 -12.72 13.21 -12.69
C THR A 250 -12.34 13.16 -11.21
N ARG A 251 -12.54 12.01 -10.55
CA ARG A 251 -12.33 11.77 -9.12
C ARG A 251 -11.00 11.05 -8.81
N LEU A 252 -9.99 11.18 -9.68
CA LEU A 252 -8.66 10.63 -9.46
C LEU A 252 -7.68 11.74 -9.11
N HIS A 253 -6.90 11.56 -8.04
CA HIS A 253 -5.89 12.49 -7.54
C HIS A 253 -4.56 11.76 -7.35
N TYR A 254 -3.45 12.46 -7.53
CA TYR A 254 -2.12 11.94 -7.23
C TYR A 254 -1.67 12.39 -5.86
N LEU A 255 -0.98 11.49 -5.14
CA LEU A 255 -0.29 11.79 -3.90
C LEU A 255 1.22 11.56 -4.09
N ALA A 256 2.02 12.53 -3.66
CA ALA A 256 3.47 12.46 -3.64
C ALA A 256 4.00 12.62 -2.21
N ALA A 257 5.28 12.33 -2.00
CA ALA A 257 5.92 12.55 -0.70
C ALA A 257 5.76 14.01 -0.25
N GLY A 258 5.20 14.23 0.93
CA GLY A 258 4.91 15.54 1.50
C GLY A 258 3.45 15.96 1.41
N ASP A 259 2.62 15.28 0.62
CA ASP A 259 1.20 15.60 0.55
C ASP A 259 0.46 15.29 1.86
N VAL A 260 -0.50 16.15 2.17
CA VAL A 260 -1.40 16.02 3.32
C VAL A 260 -2.83 15.97 2.81
N LEU A 261 -3.55 14.92 3.20
CA LEU A 261 -4.96 14.72 2.87
C LEU A 261 -5.79 14.77 4.16
N GLU A 262 -6.79 15.65 4.19
CA GLU A 262 -7.81 15.74 5.24
C GLU A 262 -9.15 15.21 4.73
N LEU A 263 -9.74 14.20 5.41
CA LEU A 263 -11.00 13.55 5.03
C LEU A 263 -12.10 13.76 6.07
#